data_27f7a5853b4cb9343c5fcb9f9784b433
#
_entry.id   27f7a5853b4cb9343c5fcb9f9784b433
#
_cell.length_a   1.000
_cell.length_b   1.000
_cell.length_c   1.000
_cell.angle_alpha   90.00
_cell.angle_beta   90.00
_cell.angle_gamma   90.00
#
_symmetry.space_group_name_H-M   'P 1'
#
loop_
_entity.id
_entity.type
_entity.pdbx_description
1 polymer ?
#
loop_
_entity_poly.entity_id
_entity_poly.type
_entity_poly.pdbx_seq_one_letter_code
_entity_poly.pdbx_strand_id
1 'polypeptide(L)'
;MTIHLTAEDFKKKIFDYTTEEVWKYKGTLPAIIDFYADWCGPCKMVAPVLEELAKEYDEKIIIYKVDTEKEQELSAVFGIRSIPTFLFIPVEGQPMMQPGAFPKSTFKQIIEEHLVGAEKPQID
;
A
#
# COMPACT_ATOMS: atom_id res chain seq x y z
N MET A 1 4.37 -9.83 -8.24
CA MET A 1 2.98 -10.29 -8.05
C MET A 1 2.30 -9.49 -6.95
N THR A 2 1.08 -9.03 -7.16
CA THR A 2 0.31 -8.36 -6.12
C THR A 2 -0.46 -9.40 -5.30
N ILE A 3 -0.73 -9.07 -4.03
CA ILE A 3 -1.33 -10.01 -3.08
C ILE A 3 -2.64 -9.43 -2.54
N HIS A 4 -3.72 -10.19 -2.65
CA HIS A 4 -4.99 -9.77 -2.07
C HIS A 4 -4.92 -9.81 -0.55
N LEU A 5 -5.46 -8.77 0.09
CA LEU A 5 -5.38 -8.59 1.53
C LEU A 5 -6.79 -8.42 2.12
N THR A 6 -7.12 -9.25 3.10
CA THR A 6 -8.37 -9.12 3.85
C THR A 6 -8.13 -8.27 5.10
N ALA A 7 -9.20 -7.85 5.76
CA ALA A 7 -9.07 -7.13 7.03
C ALA A 7 -8.33 -7.97 8.08
N GLU A 8 -8.59 -9.27 8.11
CA GLU A 8 -7.90 -10.16 9.05
C GLU A 8 -6.41 -10.25 8.76
N ASP A 9 -6.05 -10.35 7.47
CA ASP A 9 -4.64 -10.36 7.06
C ASP A 9 -3.96 -9.04 7.42
N PHE A 10 -4.66 -7.93 7.25
CA PHE A 10 -4.13 -6.61 7.61
C PHE A 10 -3.76 -6.57 9.10
N LYS A 11 -4.68 -7.01 9.96
CA LYS A 11 -4.45 -7.00 11.40
C LYS A 11 -3.25 -7.88 11.79
N LYS A 12 -3.09 -8.99 11.13
CA LYS A 12 -2.00 -9.94 11.45
C LYS A 12 -0.65 -9.51 10.91
N LYS A 13 -0.62 -8.96 9.69
CA LYS A 13 0.63 -8.73 8.97
C LYS A 13 1.08 -7.28 8.98
N ILE A 14 0.18 -6.34 9.16
CA ILE A 14 0.48 -4.92 9.01
C ILE A 14 0.30 -4.17 10.31
N PHE A 15 -0.91 -4.08 10.81
CA PHE A 15 -1.21 -3.34 12.03
C PHE A 15 -2.57 -3.72 12.56
N ASP A 16 -2.64 -4.12 13.83
CA ASP A 16 -3.91 -4.46 14.46
C ASP A 16 -4.54 -3.23 15.11
N TYR A 17 -5.36 -2.53 14.36
CA TYR A 17 -6.02 -1.30 14.79
C TYR A 17 -7.10 -1.56 15.86
N THR A 18 -7.44 -2.81 16.13
CA THR A 18 -8.41 -3.15 17.18
C THR A 18 -7.78 -3.22 18.56
N THR A 19 -6.47 -3.42 18.63
CA THR A 19 -5.73 -3.57 19.88
C THR A 19 -4.68 -2.51 20.13
N GLU A 20 -4.20 -1.83 19.08
CA GLU A 20 -3.11 -0.86 19.16
C GLU A 20 -3.58 0.53 18.80
N GLU A 21 -3.15 1.55 19.54
CA GLU A 21 -3.50 2.94 19.27
C GLU A 21 -2.44 3.67 18.44
N VAL A 22 -1.18 3.29 18.62
CA VAL A 22 -0.06 3.95 17.93
C VAL A 22 0.39 3.08 16.77
N TRP A 23 0.49 3.69 15.60
CA TRP A 23 0.92 2.97 14.41
C TRP A 23 2.32 2.39 14.58
N LYS A 24 2.44 1.10 14.33
CA LYS A 24 3.71 0.41 14.26
C LYS A 24 3.57 -0.75 13.28
N TYR A 25 4.22 -0.63 12.14
CA TYR A 25 4.14 -1.64 11.09
C TYR A 25 4.79 -2.94 11.55
N LYS A 26 4.10 -4.05 11.34
CA LYS A 26 4.57 -5.38 11.75
C LYS A 26 5.49 -6.03 10.74
N GLY A 27 5.45 -5.58 9.48
CA GLY A 27 6.20 -6.20 8.40
C GLY A 27 7.68 -5.84 8.41
N THR A 28 8.45 -6.57 7.62
CA THR A 28 9.89 -6.38 7.48
C THR A 28 10.27 -5.70 6.17
N LEU A 29 9.35 -5.66 5.21
CA LEU A 29 9.53 -4.96 3.95
C LEU A 29 8.50 -3.86 3.82
N PRO A 30 8.85 -2.73 3.19
CA PRO A 30 7.86 -1.69 2.93
C PRO A 30 6.73 -2.24 2.06
N ALA A 31 5.56 -1.62 2.16
CA ALA A 31 4.39 -2.11 1.45
C ALA A 31 3.61 -0.98 0.80
N ILE A 32 2.87 -1.33 -0.25
CA ILE A 32 1.87 -0.47 -0.85
C ILE A 32 0.55 -1.22 -0.79
N ILE A 33 -0.52 -0.54 -0.38
CA ILE A 33 -1.86 -1.11 -0.42
C ILE A 33 -2.68 -0.33 -1.44
N ASP A 34 -3.23 -1.05 -2.42
CA ASP A 34 -4.12 -0.52 -3.46
C ASP A 34 -5.56 -0.78 -3.05
N PHE A 35 -6.28 0.29 -2.68
CA PHE A 35 -7.71 0.22 -2.42
C PHE A 35 -8.44 0.42 -3.72
N TYR A 36 -9.16 -0.60 -4.18
CA TYR A 36 -9.78 -0.62 -5.51
C TYR A 36 -11.18 -1.21 -5.49
N ALA A 37 -11.86 -1.20 -6.63
CA ALA A 37 -13.08 -1.94 -6.88
C ALA A 37 -13.08 -2.44 -8.32
N ASP A 38 -13.77 -3.54 -8.57
CA ASP A 38 -13.78 -4.17 -9.89
C ASP A 38 -14.42 -3.29 -10.98
N TRP A 39 -15.37 -2.44 -10.59
CA TRP A 39 -16.06 -1.57 -11.55
C TRP A 39 -15.31 -0.26 -11.84
N CYS A 40 -14.20 -0.05 -11.19
CA CYS A 40 -13.47 1.22 -11.27
C CYS A 40 -12.51 1.23 -12.46
N GLY A 41 -12.80 2.07 -13.45
CA GLY A 41 -11.97 2.20 -14.65
C GLY A 41 -10.53 2.59 -14.36
N PRO A 42 -10.29 3.70 -13.62
CA PRO A 42 -8.91 4.09 -13.27
C PRO A 42 -8.16 3.02 -12.49
N CYS A 43 -8.85 2.25 -11.64
CA CYS A 43 -8.22 1.13 -10.92
C CYS A 43 -7.69 0.08 -11.89
N LYS A 44 -8.47 -0.21 -12.94
CA LYS A 44 -8.07 -1.19 -13.96
C LYS A 44 -6.89 -0.71 -14.79
N MET A 45 -6.78 0.59 -15.01
CA MET A 45 -5.65 1.18 -15.73
C MET A 45 -4.36 1.08 -14.95
N VAL A 46 -4.43 1.20 -13.63
CA VAL A 46 -3.26 1.15 -12.76
C VAL A 46 -2.82 -0.28 -12.47
N ALA A 47 -3.73 -1.24 -12.51
CA ALA A 47 -3.42 -2.62 -12.15
C ALA A 47 -2.18 -3.20 -12.86
N PRO A 48 -2.01 -3.04 -14.21
CA PRO A 48 -0.79 -3.54 -14.86
C PRO A 48 0.47 -2.85 -14.37
N VAL A 49 0.38 -1.56 -14.04
CA VAL A 49 1.52 -0.80 -13.51
C VAL A 49 1.97 -1.39 -12.18
N LEU A 50 1.01 -1.73 -11.32
CA LEU A 50 1.34 -2.33 -10.02
C LEU A 50 1.98 -3.71 -10.18
N GLU A 51 1.53 -4.50 -11.15
CA GLU A 51 2.16 -5.80 -11.41
C GLU A 51 3.60 -5.64 -11.91
N GLU A 52 3.85 -4.64 -12.76
CA GLU A 52 5.21 -4.33 -13.20
C GLU A 52 6.09 -3.91 -12.03
N LEU A 53 5.56 -3.04 -11.16
CA LEU A 53 6.30 -2.57 -9.99
C LEU A 53 6.59 -3.72 -9.02
N ALA A 54 5.64 -4.64 -8.84
CA ALA A 54 5.84 -5.80 -8.00
C ALA A 54 7.00 -6.66 -8.49
N LYS A 55 7.19 -6.75 -9.80
CA LYS A 55 8.32 -7.47 -10.38
C LYS A 55 9.63 -6.71 -10.24
N GLU A 56 9.60 -5.40 -10.55
CA GLU A 56 10.82 -4.58 -10.48
C GLU A 56 11.37 -4.46 -9.07
N TYR A 57 10.49 -4.45 -8.07
CA TYR A 57 10.88 -4.31 -6.67
C TYR A 57 10.71 -5.60 -5.88
N ASP A 58 10.75 -6.74 -6.57
CA ASP A 58 10.66 -8.04 -5.91
C ASP A 58 11.70 -8.14 -4.79
N GLU A 59 11.26 -8.67 -3.64
CA GLU A 59 12.07 -8.79 -2.44
C GLU A 59 12.42 -7.44 -1.78
N LYS A 60 12.00 -6.32 -2.35
CA LYS A 60 12.24 -5.00 -1.77
C LYS A 60 10.99 -4.36 -1.19
N ILE A 61 9.85 -4.57 -1.83
CA ILE A 61 8.55 -4.10 -1.33
C ILE A 61 7.51 -5.18 -1.57
N ILE A 62 6.38 -5.05 -0.87
CA ILE A 62 5.22 -5.91 -1.10
C ILE A 62 4.07 -5.02 -1.56
N ILE A 63 3.35 -5.45 -2.58
CA ILE A 63 2.17 -4.72 -3.05
C ILE A 63 0.93 -5.55 -2.78
N TYR A 64 0.04 -5.00 -1.95
CA TYR A 64 -1.22 -5.62 -1.58
C TYR A 64 -2.37 -4.95 -2.29
N LYS A 65 -3.46 -5.68 -2.47
CA LYS A 65 -4.70 -5.17 -3.04
C LYS A 65 -5.85 -5.40 -2.07
N VAL A 66 -6.63 -4.37 -1.82
CA VAL A 66 -7.82 -4.45 -0.98
C VAL A 66 -9.04 -4.09 -1.81
N ASP A 67 -9.97 -5.03 -1.94
CA ASP A 67 -11.25 -4.82 -2.62
C ASP A 67 -12.17 -4.08 -1.64
N THR A 68 -12.44 -2.81 -1.93
CA THR A 68 -13.22 -1.96 -1.02
C THR A 68 -14.66 -2.42 -0.82
N GLU A 69 -15.20 -3.19 -1.74
CA GLU A 69 -16.55 -3.72 -1.60
C GLU A 69 -16.61 -4.95 -0.70
N LYS A 70 -15.54 -5.74 -0.70
CA LYS A 70 -15.44 -6.92 0.16
C LYS A 70 -14.92 -6.56 1.54
N GLU A 71 -13.97 -5.62 1.63
CA GLU A 71 -13.33 -5.23 2.88
C GLU A 71 -13.81 -3.85 3.32
N GLN A 72 -15.10 -3.75 3.63
CA GLN A 72 -15.71 -2.48 4.00
C GLN A 72 -15.22 -1.93 5.33
N GLU A 73 -14.97 -2.82 6.29
CA GLU A 73 -14.42 -2.41 7.59
C GLU A 73 -13.07 -1.72 7.41
N LEU A 74 -12.16 -2.38 6.69
CA LEU A 74 -10.82 -1.85 6.48
C LEU A 74 -10.86 -0.52 5.72
N SER A 75 -11.71 -0.43 4.71
CA SER A 75 -11.88 0.80 3.94
C SER A 75 -12.39 1.94 4.80
N ALA A 76 -13.29 1.64 5.73
CA ALA A 76 -13.83 2.63 6.67
C ALA A 76 -12.76 3.09 7.66
N VAL A 77 -11.93 2.17 8.16
CA VAL A 77 -10.84 2.50 9.09
C VAL A 77 -9.91 3.55 8.47
N PHE A 78 -9.61 3.44 7.18
CA PHE A 78 -8.75 4.40 6.49
C PHE A 78 -9.50 5.56 5.87
N GLY A 79 -10.83 5.61 6.02
CA GLY A 79 -11.63 6.71 5.49
C GLY A 79 -11.55 6.83 3.97
N ILE A 80 -11.52 5.70 3.26
CA ILE A 80 -11.41 5.70 1.81
C ILE A 80 -12.67 6.33 1.20
N ARG A 81 -12.49 7.42 0.46
CA ARG A 81 -13.59 8.16 -0.17
C ARG A 81 -13.59 8.07 -1.69
N SER A 82 -12.43 7.85 -2.26
CA SER A 82 -12.28 7.72 -3.71
C SER A 82 -11.34 6.56 -4.00
N ILE A 83 -11.48 5.99 -5.18
CA ILE A 83 -10.63 4.89 -5.62
C ILE A 83 -10.12 5.17 -7.02
N PRO A 84 -8.90 4.74 -7.34
CA PRO A 84 -7.99 4.06 -6.42
C PRO A 84 -7.40 5.03 -5.39
N THR A 85 -7.09 4.51 -4.22
CA THR A 85 -6.30 5.20 -3.20
C THR A 85 -5.20 4.26 -2.77
N PHE A 86 -4.00 4.80 -2.58
CA PHE A 86 -2.83 4.01 -2.22
C PHE A 86 -2.32 4.38 -0.85
N LEU A 87 -2.00 3.37 -0.05
CA LEU A 87 -1.36 3.56 1.23
C LEU A 87 0.08 3.09 1.10
N PHE A 88 1.03 3.99 1.31
CA PHE A 88 2.46 3.70 1.24
C PHE A 88 2.98 3.51 2.66
N ILE A 89 3.51 2.33 2.94
CA ILE A 89 3.88 1.95 4.31
C ILE A 89 5.39 1.72 4.37
N PRO A 90 6.16 2.68 4.92
CA PRO A 90 7.59 2.44 5.18
C PRO A 90 7.75 1.46 6.34
N VAL A 91 8.92 0.83 6.44
CA VAL A 91 9.19 -0.09 7.55
C VAL A 91 9.12 0.65 8.88
N GLU A 92 9.61 1.87 8.92
CA GLU A 92 9.54 2.72 10.10
C GLU A 92 8.92 4.06 9.73
N GLY A 93 8.20 4.66 10.66
CA GLY A 93 7.53 5.93 10.46
C GLY A 93 6.07 5.76 10.08
N GLN A 94 5.43 6.85 9.74
CA GLN A 94 4.00 6.87 9.46
C GLN A 94 3.69 6.48 8.02
N PRO A 95 2.57 5.80 7.79
CA PRO A 95 2.12 5.52 6.43
C PRO A 95 1.61 6.80 5.78
N MET A 96 1.64 6.82 4.45
CA MET A 96 1.20 7.97 3.67
C MET A 96 0.10 7.52 2.72
N MET A 97 -1.03 8.23 2.71
CA MET A 97 -2.16 7.89 1.85
C MET A 97 -2.25 8.89 0.71
N GLN A 98 -2.38 8.38 -0.52
CA GLN A 98 -2.50 9.23 -1.71
C GLN A 98 -3.63 8.71 -2.60
N PRO A 99 -4.67 9.51 -2.84
CA PRO A 99 -5.71 9.14 -3.79
C PRO A 99 -5.29 9.46 -5.22
N GLY A 100 -5.82 8.71 -6.16
CA GLY A 100 -5.64 8.98 -7.59
C GLY A 100 -4.85 7.89 -8.32
N ALA A 101 -5.02 7.88 -9.64
CA ALA A 101 -4.32 6.94 -10.51
C ALA A 101 -3.05 7.60 -11.04
N PHE A 102 -1.90 7.21 -10.50
CA PHE A 102 -0.62 7.80 -10.88
C PHE A 102 0.04 7.07 -12.04
N PRO A 103 0.85 7.75 -12.84
CA PRO A 103 1.72 7.06 -13.78
C PRO A 103 2.81 6.30 -13.05
N LYS A 104 3.39 5.32 -13.71
CA LYS A 104 4.45 4.46 -13.14
C LYS A 104 5.61 5.27 -12.57
N SER A 105 6.00 6.34 -13.26
CA SER A 105 7.11 7.19 -12.82
C SER A 105 6.86 7.80 -11.44
N THR A 106 5.62 8.19 -11.18
CA THR A 106 5.25 8.77 -9.88
C THR A 106 5.32 7.72 -8.77
N PHE A 107 4.84 6.50 -9.04
CA PHE A 107 4.99 5.40 -8.08
C PHE A 107 6.45 5.13 -7.77
N LYS A 108 7.29 5.08 -8.80
CA LYS A 108 8.73 4.82 -8.60
C LYS A 108 9.37 5.91 -7.76
N GLN A 109 9.01 7.16 -8.01
CA GLN A 109 9.51 8.28 -7.22
C GLN A 109 9.15 8.12 -5.74
N ILE A 110 7.89 7.82 -5.46
CA ILE A 110 7.43 7.64 -4.07
C ILE A 110 8.13 6.44 -3.42
N ILE A 111 8.25 5.34 -4.15
CA ILE A 111 8.92 4.14 -3.64
C ILE A 111 10.36 4.45 -3.30
N GLU A 112 11.09 5.12 -4.20
CA GLU A 112 12.50 5.41 -3.98
C GLU A 112 12.73 6.41 -2.85
N GLU A 113 11.87 7.41 -2.72
CA GLU A 113 12.02 8.45 -1.71
C GLU A 113 11.49 8.05 -0.33
N HIS A 114 10.37 7.34 -0.28
CA HIS A 114 9.66 7.11 0.99
C HIS A 114 9.66 5.66 1.47
N LEU A 115 9.89 4.71 0.60
CA LEU A 115 9.88 3.29 0.97
C LEU A 115 11.29 2.72 0.98
N VAL A 116 11.87 2.52 -0.17
CA VAL A 116 13.22 1.93 -0.27
C VAL A 116 14.28 2.90 0.23
N GLY A 117 14.17 4.16 -0.16
CA GLY A 117 15.14 5.20 0.25
C GLY A 117 15.14 5.46 1.74
N ALA A 118 13.97 5.37 2.38
CA ALA A 118 13.82 5.63 3.80
C ALA A 118 14.52 4.58 4.67
N GLU A 119 14.83 3.40 4.11
CA GLU A 119 15.51 2.33 4.82
C GLU A 119 17.02 2.44 4.76
N LYS A 120 17.54 3.29 3.89
CA LYS A 120 18.99 3.43 3.73
C LYS A 120 19.57 4.19 4.90
N PRO A 121 20.74 3.75 5.42
CA PRO A 121 21.40 4.49 6.48
C PRO A 121 21.72 5.89 6.01
N GLN A 122 21.60 6.85 6.92
CA GLN A 122 22.04 8.22 6.65
C GLN A 122 23.58 8.21 6.64
N ILE A 123 24.13 8.67 5.54
CA ILE A 123 25.58 8.78 5.41
C ILE A 123 25.91 10.27 5.36
N ASP A 124 26.56 10.72 6.36
CA ASP A 124 26.96 12.11 6.45
C ASP A 124 28.35 12.33 5.93
#